data_d496741d8d6e2fe5a6449d44e6c02b3e
#
_entry.id   d496741d8d6e2fe5a6449d44e6c02b3e
#
_cell.length_a   1.000
_cell.length_b   1.000
_cell.length_c   1.000
_cell.angle_alpha   90.00
_cell.angle_beta   90.00
_cell.angle_gamma   90.00
#
_symmetry.space_group_name_H-M   'P 1'
#
loop_
_entity.id
_entity.type
_entity.pdbx_description
1 polymer ?
#
loop_
_entity_poly.entity_id
_entity_poly.type
_entity_poly.pdbx_seq_one_letter_code
_entity_poly.pdbx_strand_id
1 'polypeptide(L)'
;EIDLMALHGVNMPLATVASEAIARRVWLQLGLSEEEVESFFTGAAYLPWHRMGNLNTWSGPLNAQWHEDQIALQHKILDKMRSLEMKPVAPAFAGFIPPAYKAKHPELNAFHLKWGAMDSTYNAAVLSPFAPQFKEIGKIFVTEWEKEFGKNEYYLSDSFNEMVLPIPDNDLEGKCKLMAEYGKTIYESIASGNPDAVWVTQGWTFGNRHWFWERESLQALLSQVPDDKMIIIDLANDYPKRS
;
A
#
# COMPACT_ATOMS: atom_id res chain seq x y z
N GLU A 1 -17.53 10.90 -12.57
CA GLU A 1 -17.15 9.49 -12.34
C GLU A 1 -17.87 8.89 -11.12
N ILE A 2 -17.87 9.52 -9.93
CA ILE A 2 -18.48 8.98 -8.71
C ILE A 2 -19.99 8.74 -8.87
N ASP A 3 -20.73 9.67 -9.51
CA ASP A 3 -22.15 9.46 -9.82
C ASP A 3 -22.37 8.25 -10.73
N LEU A 4 -21.48 8.03 -11.69
CA LEU A 4 -21.53 6.86 -12.56
C LEU A 4 -21.26 5.56 -11.78
N MET A 5 -20.28 5.58 -10.88
CA MET A 5 -20.03 4.44 -9.97
C MET A 5 -21.28 4.10 -9.16
N ALA A 6 -21.96 5.11 -8.58
CA ALA A 6 -23.19 4.92 -7.82
C ALA A 6 -24.30 4.30 -8.68
N LEU A 7 -24.51 4.79 -9.91
CA LEU A 7 -25.50 4.26 -10.84
C LEU A 7 -25.23 2.80 -11.23
N HIS A 8 -23.97 2.36 -11.21
CA HIS A 8 -23.55 0.97 -11.45
C HIS A 8 -23.49 0.11 -10.17
N GLY A 9 -23.95 0.62 -9.02
CA GLY A 9 -24.01 -0.13 -7.78
C GLY A 9 -22.65 -0.25 -7.05
N VAL A 10 -21.64 0.52 -7.44
CA VAL A 10 -20.36 0.57 -6.70
C VAL A 10 -20.59 1.33 -5.41
N ASN A 11 -20.38 0.67 -4.28
CA ASN A 11 -20.59 1.24 -2.95
C ASN A 11 -19.31 1.35 -2.11
N MET A 12 -18.19 0.74 -2.57
CA MET A 12 -16.90 0.75 -1.88
C MET A 12 -15.75 1.06 -2.86
N PRO A 13 -15.66 2.31 -3.36
CA PRO A 13 -14.61 2.69 -4.31
C PRO A 13 -13.27 2.99 -3.64
N LEU A 14 -12.16 2.78 -4.37
CA LEU A 14 -10.84 3.22 -3.94
C LEU A 14 -10.77 4.76 -3.94
N ALA A 15 -10.25 5.33 -2.87
CA ALA A 15 -10.14 6.77 -2.64
C ALA A 15 -8.70 7.16 -2.26
N THR A 16 -7.76 6.98 -3.19
CA THR A 16 -6.31 7.04 -2.92
C THR A 16 -5.62 8.29 -3.49
N VAL A 17 -6.37 9.33 -3.86
CA VAL A 17 -5.85 10.48 -4.62
C VAL A 17 -4.74 11.24 -3.90
N ALA A 18 -4.85 11.44 -2.59
CA ALA A 18 -3.85 12.19 -1.80
C ALA A 18 -2.82 11.29 -1.09
N SER A 19 -2.62 10.05 -1.55
CA SER A 19 -1.67 9.09 -0.93
C SER A 19 -0.28 9.70 -0.76
N GLU A 20 0.25 10.35 -1.80
CA GLU A 20 1.59 10.93 -1.83
C GLU A 20 1.69 12.13 -0.88
N ALA A 21 0.64 12.94 -0.77
CA ALA A 21 0.61 14.08 0.14
C ALA A 21 0.67 13.65 1.60
N ILE A 22 -0.04 12.58 1.97
CA ILE A 22 0.03 12.01 3.31
C ILE A 22 1.38 11.32 3.54
N ALA A 23 1.88 10.54 2.57
CA ALA A 23 3.20 9.92 2.65
C ALA A 23 4.30 10.97 2.84
N ARG A 24 4.22 12.11 2.13
CA ARG A 24 5.15 13.25 2.32
C ARG A 24 5.18 13.70 3.78
N ARG A 25 4.03 13.92 4.40
CA ARG A 25 3.95 14.32 5.82
C ARG A 25 4.59 13.29 6.76
N VAL A 26 4.33 12.01 6.50
CA VAL A 26 4.91 10.91 7.28
C VAL A 26 6.43 10.92 7.19
N TRP A 27 7.01 11.02 5.99
CA TRP A 27 8.45 10.99 5.80
C TRP A 27 9.15 12.22 6.35
N LEU A 28 8.54 13.41 6.26
CA LEU A 28 9.04 14.62 6.91
C LEU A 28 9.05 14.47 8.44
N GLN A 29 7.98 13.91 9.01
CA GLN A 29 7.90 13.61 10.46
C GLN A 29 8.97 12.61 10.90
N LEU A 30 9.35 11.68 10.02
CA LEU A 30 10.40 10.69 10.26
C LEU A 30 11.83 11.20 9.96
N GLY A 31 11.98 12.50 9.71
CA GLY A 31 13.28 13.18 9.65
C GLY A 31 13.94 13.24 8.27
N LEU A 32 13.19 12.97 7.19
CA LEU A 32 13.66 13.27 5.85
C LEU A 32 13.51 14.76 5.53
N SER A 33 14.39 15.30 4.70
CA SER A 33 14.24 16.64 4.15
C SER A 33 13.18 16.65 3.04
N GLU A 34 12.68 17.83 2.68
CA GLU A 34 11.76 18.02 1.57
C GLU A 34 12.32 17.43 0.26
N GLU A 35 13.57 17.71 -0.05
CA GLU A 35 14.24 17.22 -1.26
C GLU A 35 14.33 15.69 -1.26
N GLU A 36 14.67 15.06 -0.12
CA GLU A 36 14.73 13.61 0.01
C GLU A 36 13.36 12.95 -0.19
N VAL A 37 12.30 13.57 0.33
CA VAL A 37 10.94 13.06 0.17
C VAL A 37 10.44 13.23 -1.27
N GLU A 38 10.64 14.40 -1.87
CA GLU A 38 10.20 14.67 -3.24
C GLU A 38 10.93 13.78 -4.26
N SER A 39 12.20 13.44 -4.00
CA SER A 39 12.97 12.51 -4.84
C SER A 39 12.40 11.09 -4.86
N PHE A 40 11.61 10.71 -3.87
CA PHE A 40 11.00 9.38 -3.79
C PHE A 40 9.82 9.19 -4.75
N PHE A 41 9.03 10.24 -4.97
CA PHE A 41 7.83 10.13 -5.78
C PHE A 41 8.15 10.04 -7.27
N THR A 42 7.33 9.29 -8.00
CA THR A 42 7.31 9.34 -9.47
C THR A 42 6.58 10.59 -9.94
N GLY A 43 6.78 10.96 -11.20
CA GLY A 43 5.94 11.97 -11.85
C GLY A 43 4.47 11.53 -11.93
N ALA A 44 3.56 12.50 -12.05
CA ALA A 44 2.11 12.29 -11.97
C ALA A 44 1.56 11.22 -12.93
N ALA A 45 2.16 11.06 -14.13
CA ALA A 45 1.74 10.06 -15.10
C ALA A 45 2.06 8.60 -14.66
N TYR A 46 2.94 8.42 -13.69
CA TYR A 46 3.42 7.10 -13.24
C TYR A 46 2.98 6.74 -11.83
N LEU A 47 2.12 7.52 -11.21
CA LEU A 47 1.60 7.29 -9.86
C LEU A 47 0.92 5.94 -9.64
N PRO A 48 0.19 5.34 -10.60
CA PRO A 48 -0.36 4.01 -10.39
C PRO A 48 0.70 2.98 -10.02
N TRP A 49 1.84 2.99 -10.71
CA TRP A 49 2.96 2.08 -10.41
C TRP A 49 3.72 2.45 -9.15
N HIS A 50 3.80 3.74 -8.81
CA HIS A 50 4.34 4.19 -7.52
C HIS A 50 3.48 3.69 -6.35
N ARG A 51 2.16 3.83 -6.44
CA ARG A 51 1.19 3.40 -5.42
C ARG A 51 1.18 1.89 -5.21
N MET A 52 1.44 1.12 -6.28
CA MET A 52 1.64 -0.33 -6.20
C MET A 52 3.05 -0.73 -5.72
N GLY A 53 3.95 0.25 -5.49
CA GLY A 53 5.32 0.02 -5.07
C GLY A 53 6.26 -0.52 -6.15
N ASN A 54 5.84 -0.53 -7.41
CA ASN A 54 6.64 -1.06 -8.52
C ASN A 54 7.80 -0.14 -8.90
N LEU A 55 7.59 1.17 -8.83
CA LEU A 55 8.55 2.21 -9.22
C LEU A 55 8.65 3.31 -8.16
N ASN A 56 9.84 3.90 -8.05
CA ASN A 56 10.05 5.18 -7.38
C ASN A 56 10.95 6.09 -8.24
N THR A 57 11.03 7.36 -7.94
CA THR A 57 11.92 8.37 -8.55
C THR A 57 11.73 8.64 -10.06
N TRP A 58 10.99 7.81 -10.78
CA TRP A 58 10.82 7.94 -12.23
C TRP A 58 10.04 9.21 -12.61
N SER A 59 10.65 10.08 -13.42
CA SER A 59 10.00 11.30 -13.94
C SER A 59 9.44 12.28 -12.91
N GLY A 60 9.85 12.19 -11.64
CA GLY A 60 9.55 13.18 -10.61
C GLY A 60 10.41 14.43 -10.73
N PRO A 61 10.39 15.31 -9.73
CA PRO A 61 9.55 15.25 -8.55
C PRO A 61 8.12 15.77 -8.75
N LEU A 62 7.26 15.55 -7.75
CA LEU A 62 6.00 16.27 -7.60
C LEU A 62 6.29 17.56 -6.81
N ASN A 63 5.68 18.68 -7.18
CA ASN A 63 5.90 19.93 -6.46
C ASN A 63 4.93 20.09 -5.26
N ALA A 64 5.25 20.99 -4.34
CA ALA A 64 4.45 21.22 -3.14
C ALA A 64 2.99 21.61 -3.47
N GLN A 65 2.76 22.42 -4.48
CA GLN A 65 1.41 22.83 -4.89
C GLN A 65 0.59 21.63 -5.37
N TRP A 66 1.23 20.67 -6.07
CA TRP A 66 0.57 19.47 -6.49
C TRP A 66 0.00 18.67 -5.29
N HIS A 67 0.76 18.52 -4.21
CA HIS A 67 0.31 17.84 -3.00
C HIS A 67 -0.91 18.54 -2.36
N GLU A 68 -0.88 19.88 -2.27
CA GLU A 68 -2.01 20.66 -1.75
C GLU A 68 -3.27 20.52 -2.62
N ASP A 69 -3.09 20.55 -3.95
CA ASP A 69 -4.19 20.35 -4.90
C ASP A 69 -4.81 18.95 -4.76
N GLN A 70 -3.99 17.91 -4.52
CA GLN A 70 -4.48 16.54 -4.31
C GLN A 70 -5.25 16.42 -2.98
N ILE A 71 -4.82 17.08 -1.92
CA ILE A 71 -5.57 17.13 -0.65
C ILE A 71 -6.93 17.80 -0.88
N ALA A 72 -6.96 18.95 -1.52
CA ALA A 72 -8.20 19.66 -1.82
C ALA A 72 -9.16 18.83 -2.72
N LEU A 73 -8.60 18.08 -3.67
CA LEU A 73 -9.37 17.17 -4.52
C LEU A 73 -9.91 15.99 -3.72
N GLN A 74 -9.10 15.39 -2.85
CA GLN A 74 -9.50 14.25 -2.04
C GLN A 74 -10.64 14.59 -1.08
N HIS A 75 -10.64 15.77 -0.46
CA HIS A 75 -11.79 16.24 0.32
C HIS A 75 -13.08 16.22 -0.51
N LYS A 76 -13.06 16.80 -1.72
CA LYS A 76 -14.23 16.83 -2.62
C LYS A 76 -14.68 15.42 -3.01
N ILE A 77 -13.74 14.49 -3.25
CA ILE A 77 -14.03 13.09 -3.57
C ILE A 77 -14.73 12.42 -2.39
N LEU A 78 -14.18 12.54 -1.19
CA LEU A 78 -14.73 11.93 0.01
C LEU A 78 -16.10 12.49 0.38
N ASP A 79 -16.29 13.80 0.28
CA ASP A 79 -17.59 14.46 0.53
C ASP A 79 -18.65 13.95 -0.45
N LYS A 80 -18.27 13.83 -1.73
CA LYS A 80 -19.18 13.29 -2.75
C LYS A 80 -19.52 11.82 -2.49
N MET A 81 -18.53 10.98 -2.17
CA MET A 81 -18.73 9.58 -1.84
C MET A 81 -19.65 9.41 -0.62
N ARG A 82 -19.39 10.16 0.44
CA ARG A 82 -20.19 10.15 1.67
C ARG A 82 -21.64 10.62 1.41
N SER A 83 -21.84 11.61 0.55
CA SER A 83 -23.17 12.10 0.17
C SER A 83 -24.01 11.04 -0.58
N LEU A 84 -23.36 10.02 -1.12
CA LEU A 84 -23.97 8.87 -1.81
C LEU A 84 -23.93 7.60 -0.96
N GLU A 85 -23.63 7.72 0.35
CA GLU A 85 -23.51 6.61 1.31
C GLU A 85 -22.49 5.54 0.91
N MET A 86 -21.52 5.91 0.06
CA MET A 86 -20.41 5.03 -0.30
C MET A 86 -19.42 4.89 0.86
N LYS A 87 -18.74 3.76 0.91
CA LYS A 87 -17.66 3.44 1.87
C LYS A 87 -16.30 3.60 1.17
N PRO A 88 -15.62 4.75 1.28
CA PRO A 88 -14.33 4.94 0.62
C PRO A 88 -13.28 3.99 1.20
N VAL A 89 -12.43 3.43 0.33
CA VAL A 89 -11.24 2.66 0.73
C VAL A 89 -10.04 3.60 0.68
N ALA A 90 -9.50 3.93 1.84
CA ALA A 90 -8.33 4.79 2.00
C ALA A 90 -7.02 4.02 1.75
N PRO A 91 -5.91 4.67 1.38
CA PRO A 91 -4.61 4.01 1.33
C PRO A 91 -4.07 3.75 2.74
N ALA A 92 -3.24 2.71 2.86
CA ALA A 92 -2.40 2.46 4.04
C ALA A 92 -0.94 2.21 3.62
N PHE A 93 -0.07 2.11 4.60
CA PHE A 93 1.35 1.82 4.37
C PHE A 93 1.54 0.36 3.99
N ALA A 94 2.16 0.11 2.85
CA ALA A 94 2.40 -1.22 2.30
C ALA A 94 3.87 -1.70 2.43
N GLY A 95 4.69 -0.96 3.19
CA GLY A 95 6.08 -1.32 3.43
C GLY A 95 7.10 -0.59 2.55
N PHE A 96 6.69 0.14 1.53
CA PHE A 96 7.60 0.85 0.62
C PHE A 96 8.20 2.08 1.28
N ILE A 97 9.52 2.19 1.23
CA ILE A 97 10.27 3.28 1.89
C ILE A 97 11.13 4.06 0.92
N PRO A 98 11.33 5.37 1.15
CA PRO A 98 12.28 6.17 0.37
C PRO A 98 13.71 5.62 0.47
N PRO A 99 14.48 5.62 -0.64
CA PRO A 99 15.90 5.26 -0.61
C PRO A 99 16.70 6.09 0.41
N ALA A 100 16.38 7.37 0.55
CA ALA A 100 17.01 8.26 1.54
C ALA A 100 16.75 7.81 2.99
N TYR A 101 15.55 7.29 3.29
CA TYR A 101 15.25 6.75 4.62
C TYR A 101 16.09 5.51 4.91
N LYS A 102 16.22 4.59 3.94
CA LYS A 102 17.11 3.43 4.07
C LYS A 102 18.58 3.83 4.22
N ALA A 103 19.02 4.86 3.52
CA ALA A 103 20.40 5.37 3.62
C ALA A 103 20.71 5.97 5.00
N LYS A 104 19.77 6.66 5.62
CA LYS A 104 19.88 7.19 6.99
C LYS A 104 19.79 6.12 8.07
N HIS A 105 19.18 4.99 7.74
CA HIS A 105 18.94 3.86 8.64
C HIS A 105 19.47 2.56 8.04
N PRO A 106 20.81 2.42 7.94
CA PRO A 106 21.42 1.24 7.30
C PRO A 106 21.12 -0.08 8.02
N GLU A 107 20.79 -0.02 9.31
CA GLU A 107 20.37 -1.15 10.14
C GLU A 107 19.00 -1.72 9.78
N LEU A 108 18.16 -0.98 9.07
CA LEU A 108 16.83 -1.45 8.69
C LEU A 108 16.92 -2.70 7.81
N ASN A 109 16.17 -3.72 8.20
CA ASN A 109 15.96 -4.88 7.37
C ASN A 109 14.93 -4.53 6.28
N ALA A 110 15.41 -4.34 5.05
CA ALA A 110 14.58 -4.02 3.90
C ALA A 110 15.06 -4.78 2.66
N PHE A 111 14.12 -5.15 1.81
CA PHE A 111 14.38 -5.83 0.55
C PHE A 111 14.35 -4.82 -0.60
N HIS A 112 15.20 -5.03 -1.63
CA HIS A 112 15.06 -4.35 -2.90
C HIS A 112 14.31 -5.27 -3.87
N LEU A 113 13.09 -4.88 -4.23
CA LEU A 113 12.23 -5.69 -5.06
C LEU A 113 12.28 -5.20 -6.50
N LYS A 114 12.56 -6.14 -7.42
CA LYS A 114 12.61 -5.88 -8.85
C LYS A 114 11.23 -6.07 -9.48
N TRP A 115 10.80 -5.09 -10.27
CA TRP A 115 9.60 -5.16 -11.10
C TRP A 115 9.96 -5.22 -12.59
N GLY A 116 9.63 -6.31 -13.24
CA GLY A 116 9.89 -6.49 -14.67
C GLY A 116 11.37 -6.32 -15.07
N ALA A 117 11.59 -5.65 -16.18
CA ALA A 117 12.92 -5.33 -16.73
C ALA A 117 13.41 -3.91 -16.36
N MET A 118 12.78 -3.24 -15.39
CA MET A 118 13.17 -1.88 -15.01
C MET A 118 14.57 -1.85 -14.42
N ASP A 119 15.27 -0.73 -14.64
CA ASP A 119 16.58 -0.48 -14.05
C ASP A 119 16.50 -0.49 -12.52
N SER A 120 17.54 -1.01 -11.86
CA SER A 120 17.60 -1.13 -10.41
C SER A 120 17.49 0.19 -9.66
N THR A 121 17.83 1.31 -10.29
CA THR A 121 17.69 2.67 -9.75
C THR A 121 16.24 3.00 -9.36
N TYR A 122 15.27 2.40 -10.07
CA TYR A 122 13.85 2.64 -9.86
C TYR A 122 13.16 1.57 -9.02
N ASN A 123 13.91 0.58 -8.53
CA ASN A 123 13.38 -0.48 -7.70
C ASN A 123 12.96 0.03 -6.34
N ALA A 124 11.81 -0.45 -5.87
CA ALA A 124 11.33 -0.13 -4.53
C ALA A 124 12.16 -0.83 -3.45
N ALA A 125 12.43 -0.12 -2.36
CA ALA A 125 12.86 -0.72 -1.11
C ALA A 125 11.62 -1.00 -0.26
N VAL A 126 11.49 -2.23 0.26
CA VAL A 126 10.37 -2.66 1.09
C VAL A 126 10.90 -3.12 2.43
N LEU A 127 10.34 -2.59 3.52
CA LEU A 127 10.64 -3.05 4.86
C LEU A 127 10.29 -4.53 5.01
N SER A 128 11.17 -5.27 5.65
CA SER A 128 10.85 -6.61 6.14
C SER A 128 9.70 -6.51 7.15
N PRO A 129 8.74 -7.44 7.14
CA PRO A 129 7.66 -7.44 8.12
C PRO A 129 8.17 -7.68 9.56
N PHE A 130 9.39 -8.20 9.70
CA PHE A 130 10.06 -8.35 11.00
C PHE A 130 10.66 -7.04 11.54
N ALA A 131 10.68 -5.97 10.76
CA ALA A 131 11.17 -4.67 11.21
C ALA A 131 10.08 -3.95 12.02
N PRO A 132 10.34 -3.58 13.29
CA PRO A 132 9.34 -2.90 14.14
C PRO A 132 8.88 -1.57 13.56
N GLN A 133 9.72 -0.92 12.75
CA GLN A 133 9.40 0.31 12.04
C GLN A 133 8.23 0.17 11.07
N PHE A 134 7.95 -1.03 10.54
CA PHE A 134 6.82 -1.26 9.65
C PHE A 134 5.50 -0.86 10.33
N LYS A 135 5.29 -1.37 11.54
CA LYS A 135 4.09 -1.08 12.33
C LYS A 135 4.02 0.39 12.75
N GLU A 136 5.15 0.95 13.15
CA GLU A 136 5.24 2.36 13.56
C GLU A 136 4.88 3.31 12.41
N ILE A 137 5.50 3.13 11.25
CA ILE A 137 5.23 3.95 10.04
C ILE A 137 3.77 3.80 9.61
N GLY A 138 3.25 2.56 9.58
CA GLY A 138 1.86 2.31 9.22
C GLY A 138 0.86 2.99 10.17
N LYS A 139 1.13 2.96 11.47
CA LYS A 139 0.35 3.71 12.47
C LYS A 139 0.35 5.21 12.19
N ILE A 140 1.53 5.79 11.93
CA ILE A 140 1.66 7.21 11.63
C ILE A 140 0.87 7.55 10.37
N PHE A 141 0.96 6.72 9.33
CA PHE A 141 0.26 6.94 8.06
C PHE A 141 -1.26 6.98 8.24
N VAL A 142 -1.84 6.00 8.93
CA VAL A 142 -3.29 5.97 9.22
C VAL A 142 -3.69 7.18 10.07
N THR A 143 -2.90 7.52 11.07
CA THR A 143 -3.17 8.68 11.94
C THR A 143 -3.16 10.00 11.15
N GLU A 144 -2.17 10.22 10.27
CA GLU A 144 -2.10 11.43 9.43
C GLU A 144 -3.23 11.47 8.40
N TRP A 145 -3.62 10.31 7.84
CA TRP A 145 -4.79 10.23 6.97
C TRP A 145 -6.07 10.65 7.71
N GLU A 146 -6.33 10.07 8.88
CA GLU A 146 -7.55 10.37 9.65
C GLU A 146 -7.58 11.79 10.21
N LYS A 147 -6.44 12.34 10.55
CA LYS A 147 -6.31 13.73 10.97
C LYS A 147 -6.72 14.71 9.86
N GLU A 148 -6.41 14.41 8.61
CA GLU A 148 -6.77 15.24 7.46
C GLU A 148 -8.20 14.99 6.99
N PHE A 149 -8.58 13.72 6.79
CA PHE A 149 -9.81 13.33 6.08
C PHE A 149 -10.92 12.77 6.97
N GLY A 150 -10.65 12.65 8.27
CA GLY A 150 -11.55 12.02 9.23
C GLY A 150 -11.44 10.49 9.23
N LYS A 151 -12.11 9.88 10.20
CA LYS A 151 -12.07 8.42 10.42
C LYS A 151 -12.56 7.66 9.19
N ASN A 152 -11.86 6.59 8.86
CA ASN A 152 -12.19 5.69 7.76
C ASN A 152 -12.29 4.24 8.27
N GLU A 153 -13.08 3.40 7.60
CA GLU A 153 -13.30 2.00 7.99
C GLU A 153 -12.38 1.06 7.20
N TYR A 154 -12.16 1.34 5.90
CA TYR A 154 -11.47 0.45 4.97
C TYR A 154 -10.15 1.04 4.51
N TYR A 155 -9.07 0.23 4.59
CA TYR A 155 -7.71 0.63 4.22
C TYR A 155 -7.06 -0.35 3.27
N LEU A 156 -6.65 0.12 2.09
CA LEU A 156 -5.94 -0.65 1.08
C LEU A 156 -4.45 -0.74 1.43
N SER A 157 -3.93 -1.95 1.50
CA SER A 157 -2.50 -2.18 1.59
C SER A 157 -2.12 -3.42 0.78
N ASP A 158 -1.35 -3.22 -0.29
CA ASP A 158 -0.83 -4.28 -1.16
C ASP A 158 0.69 -4.23 -1.16
N SER A 159 1.33 -5.17 -0.49
CA SER A 159 2.78 -5.34 -0.54
C SER A 159 3.18 -6.20 -1.75
N PHE A 160 4.37 -5.94 -2.29
CA PHE A 160 5.03 -6.77 -3.33
C PHE A 160 4.18 -7.17 -4.54
N ASN A 161 3.26 -6.31 -5.00
CA ASN A 161 2.44 -6.55 -6.19
C ASN A 161 3.31 -6.74 -7.44
N GLU A 162 3.19 -7.93 -8.09
CA GLU A 162 4.00 -8.36 -9.25
C GLU A 162 5.53 -8.38 -9.02
N MET A 163 5.99 -8.36 -7.78
CA MET A 163 7.42 -8.38 -7.43
C MET A 163 7.82 -9.70 -6.78
N VAL A 164 9.08 -10.09 -6.93
CA VAL A 164 9.63 -11.32 -6.35
C VAL A 164 10.23 -11.02 -5.00
N LEU A 165 9.76 -11.72 -3.97
CA LEU A 165 10.37 -11.69 -2.65
C LEU A 165 11.70 -12.46 -2.66
N PRO A 166 12.68 -12.06 -1.85
CA PRO A 166 14.01 -12.69 -1.80
C PRO A 166 13.98 -13.99 -0.97
N ILE A 167 13.14 -14.93 -1.39
CA ILE A 167 13.03 -16.25 -0.77
C ILE A 167 13.03 -17.33 -1.87
N PRO A 168 13.75 -18.45 -1.71
CA PRO A 168 13.76 -19.51 -2.69
C PRO A 168 12.37 -20.12 -2.93
N ASP A 169 12.06 -20.42 -4.19
CA ASP A 169 10.74 -20.97 -4.57
C ASP A 169 10.45 -22.32 -3.89
N ASN A 170 11.46 -23.10 -3.56
CA ASN A 170 11.35 -24.40 -2.90
C ASN A 170 11.42 -24.34 -1.36
N ASP A 171 11.53 -23.16 -0.76
CA ASP A 171 11.52 -22.96 0.70
C ASP A 171 10.11 -22.66 1.20
N LEU A 172 9.27 -23.67 1.25
CA LEU A 172 7.89 -23.53 1.71
C LEU A 172 7.79 -23.09 3.18
N GLU A 173 8.66 -23.62 4.05
CA GLU A 173 8.67 -23.22 5.47
C GLU A 173 9.01 -21.75 5.64
N GLY A 174 10.07 -21.28 4.96
CA GLY A 174 10.46 -19.88 4.96
C GLY A 174 9.39 -18.97 4.38
N LYS A 175 8.72 -19.39 3.28
CA LYS A 175 7.57 -18.67 2.72
C LYS A 175 6.43 -18.55 3.72
N CYS A 176 6.02 -19.63 4.35
CA CYS A 176 4.95 -19.62 5.35
C CYS A 176 5.28 -18.69 6.52
N LYS A 177 6.50 -18.75 7.04
CA LYS A 177 6.96 -17.86 8.11
C LYS A 177 6.93 -16.39 7.71
N LEU A 178 7.45 -16.07 6.51
CA LEU A 178 7.47 -14.70 6.00
C LEU A 178 6.05 -14.18 5.74
N MET A 179 5.18 -14.99 5.14
CA MET A 179 3.80 -14.61 4.84
C MET A 179 2.95 -14.44 6.10
N ALA A 180 3.12 -15.28 7.11
CA ALA A 180 2.48 -15.09 8.40
C ALA A 180 2.87 -13.75 9.02
N GLU A 181 4.16 -13.42 9.01
CA GLU A 181 4.60 -12.13 9.56
C GLU A 181 4.10 -10.94 8.72
N TYR A 182 4.04 -11.03 7.39
CA TYR A 182 3.41 -10.00 6.55
C TYR A 182 1.94 -9.80 6.90
N GLY A 183 1.14 -10.87 6.96
CA GLY A 183 -0.28 -10.77 7.31
C GLY A 183 -0.49 -10.08 8.65
N LYS A 184 0.24 -10.52 9.66
CA LYS A 184 0.22 -9.93 11.01
C LYS A 184 0.64 -8.46 11.00
N THR A 185 1.80 -8.15 10.43
CA THR A 185 2.39 -6.82 10.51
C THR A 185 1.59 -5.78 9.73
N ILE A 186 1.08 -6.10 8.53
CA ILE A 186 0.22 -5.20 7.76
C ILE A 186 -1.05 -4.91 8.55
N TYR A 187 -1.76 -5.96 9.02
CA TYR A 187 -2.98 -5.77 9.80
C TYR A 187 -2.73 -4.93 11.07
N GLU A 188 -1.72 -5.30 11.86
CA GLU A 188 -1.39 -4.57 13.09
C GLU A 188 -0.95 -3.13 12.84
N SER A 189 -0.29 -2.84 11.70
CA SER A 189 0.10 -1.47 11.34
C SER A 189 -1.13 -0.58 11.12
N ILE A 190 -2.14 -1.10 10.44
CA ILE A 190 -3.42 -0.41 10.21
C ILE A 190 -4.20 -0.31 11.53
N ALA A 191 -4.39 -1.42 12.24
CA ALA A 191 -5.13 -1.49 13.49
C ALA A 191 -4.53 -0.64 14.62
N SER A 192 -3.21 -0.40 14.59
CA SER A 192 -2.54 0.48 15.56
C SER A 192 -2.90 1.96 15.38
N GLY A 193 -3.25 2.37 14.17
CA GLY A 193 -3.78 3.71 13.87
C GLY A 193 -5.29 3.79 14.09
N ASN A 194 -6.02 2.75 13.68
CA ASN A 194 -7.46 2.64 13.84
C ASN A 194 -7.87 1.19 14.18
N PRO A 195 -8.24 0.89 15.42
CA PRO A 195 -8.60 -0.48 15.86
C PRO A 195 -9.84 -1.05 15.17
N ASP A 196 -10.72 -0.19 14.65
CA ASP A 196 -11.94 -0.61 13.95
C ASP A 196 -11.70 -0.89 12.46
N ALA A 197 -10.52 -0.56 11.95
CA ALA A 197 -10.20 -0.67 10.53
C ALA A 197 -10.28 -2.11 10.00
N VAL A 198 -10.66 -2.20 8.72
CA VAL A 198 -10.66 -3.42 7.92
C VAL A 198 -9.58 -3.28 6.84
N TRP A 199 -8.68 -4.23 6.76
CA TRP A 199 -7.68 -4.29 5.72
C TRP A 199 -8.30 -4.78 4.41
N VAL A 200 -8.07 -4.01 3.35
CA VAL A 200 -8.46 -4.36 1.97
C VAL A 200 -7.20 -4.69 1.17
N THR A 201 -7.19 -5.79 0.45
CA THR A 201 -6.08 -6.20 -0.41
C THR A 201 -6.57 -6.73 -1.75
N GLN A 202 -5.71 -6.67 -2.78
CA GLN A 202 -6.04 -7.14 -4.12
C GLN A 202 -5.70 -8.63 -4.28
N GLY A 203 -6.66 -9.40 -4.78
CA GLY A 203 -6.48 -10.82 -5.11
C GLY A 203 -5.53 -11.07 -6.29
N TRP A 204 -5.25 -10.04 -7.10
CA TRP A 204 -4.30 -10.12 -8.22
C TRP A 204 -2.93 -10.67 -7.82
N THR A 205 -2.40 -10.24 -6.67
CA THR A 205 -1.12 -10.72 -6.14
C THR A 205 -1.07 -12.23 -6.03
N PHE A 206 -2.15 -12.84 -5.58
CA PHE A 206 -2.25 -14.30 -5.39
C PHE A 206 -2.42 -15.03 -6.73
N GLY A 207 -3.26 -14.52 -7.62
CA GLY A 207 -3.53 -15.14 -8.93
C GLY A 207 -2.40 -14.95 -9.94
N ASN A 208 -1.75 -13.78 -9.97
CA ASN A 208 -0.68 -13.49 -10.92
C ASN A 208 0.57 -14.35 -10.70
N ARG A 209 0.86 -14.75 -9.46
CA ARG A 209 2.04 -15.55 -9.08
C ARG A 209 1.66 -16.84 -8.39
N HIS A 210 0.75 -17.59 -9.00
CA HIS A 210 0.25 -18.86 -8.46
C HIS A 210 1.35 -19.89 -8.12
N TRP A 211 2.52 -19.84 -8.77
CA TRP A 211 3.67 -20.69 -8.44
C TRP A 211 4.38 -20.29 -7.15
N PHE A 212 4.23 -19.05 -6.68
CA PHE A 212 4.75 -18.60 -5.38
C PHE A 212 3.73 -18.84 -4.26
N TRP A 213 2.44 -18.68 -4.57
CA TRP A 213 1.36 -18.77 -3.62
C TRP A 213 0.81 -20.21 -3.55
N GLU A 214 1.55 -21.08 -2.85
CA GLU A 214 0.97 -22.35 -2.43
C GLU A 214 -0.12 -22.12 -1.40
N ARG A 215 -1.02 -23.11 -1.26
CA ARG A 215 -2.12 -23.05 -0.30
C ARG A 215 -1.64 -22.74 1.12
N GLU A 216 -0.52 -23.33 1.52
CA GLU A 216 0.06 -23.20 2.85
C GLU A 216 0.58 -21.78 3.11
N SER A 217 1.27 -21.17 2.17
CA SER A 217 1.79 -19.81 2.29
C SER A 217 0.66 -18.77 2.28
N LEU A 218 -0.38 -18.97 1.47
CA LEU A 218 -1.56 -18.12 1.47
C LEU A 218 -2.32 -18.26 2.80
N GLN A 219 -2.53 -19.48 3.28
CA GLN A 219 -3.17 -19.72 4.57
C GLN A 219 -2.37 -19.13 5.72
N ALA A 220 -1.04 -19.19 5.67
CA ALA A 220 -0.18 -18.58 6.68
C ALA A 220 -0.39 -17.07 6.78
N LEU A 221 -0.54 -16.36 5.65
CA LEU A 221 -0.84 -14.94 5.64
C LEU A 221 -2.25 -14.65 6.19
N LEU A 222 -3.26 -15.31 5.66
CA LEU A 222 -4.67 -15.03 5.97
C LEU A 222 -5.01 -15.34 7.43
N SER A 223 -4.45 -16.42 8.01
CA SER A 223 -4.72 -16.83 9.39
C SER A 223 -4.24 -15.85 10.47
N GLN A 224 -3.49 -14.81 10.09
CA GLN A 224 -3.00 -13.80 11.03
C GLN A 224 -3.98 -12.61 11.19
N VAL A 225 -5.03 -12.58 10.39
CA VAL A 225 -6.02 -11.49 10.40
C VAL A 225 -7.37 -12.04 10.84
N PRO A 226 -8.09 -11.38 11.75
CA PRO A 226 -9.46 -11.80 12.09
C PRO A 226 -10.36 -11.79 10.85
N ASP A 227 -11.28 -12.77 10.75
CA ASP A 227 -12.14 -12.99 9.57
C ASP A 227 -12.98 -11.76 9.18
N ASP A 228 -13.39 -10.96 10.16
CA ASP A 228 -14.17 -9.73 9.97
C ASP A 228 -13.32 -8.48 9.69
N LYS A 229 -11.98 -8.63 9.61
CA LYS A 229 -11.02 -7.54 9.48
C LYS A 229 -10.24 -7.55 8.17
N MET A 230 -10.67 -8.34 7.19
CA MET A 230 -10.03 -8.41 5.88
C MET A 230 -11.05 -8.56 4.75
N ILE A 231 -10.79 -7.84 3.64
CA ILE A 231 -11.50 -7.98 2.38
C ILE A 231 -10.48 -8.22 1.28
N ILE A 232 -10.68 -9.27 0.49
CA ILE A 232 -9.90 -9.53 -0.73
C ILE A 232 -10.72 -9.11 -1.93
N ILE A 233 -10.22 -8.14 -2.69
CA ILE A 233 -10.87 -7.69 -3.92
C ILE A 233 -10.52 -8.67 -5.04
N ASP A 234 -11.52 -9.32 -5.60
CA ASP A 234 -11.37 -10.16 -6.79
C ASP A 234 -11.15 -9.27 -8.02
N LEU A 235 -9.98 -9.40 -8.64
CA LEU A 235 -9.59 -8.67 -9.84
C LEU A 235 -9.44 -9.63 -11.02
N ALA A 236 -9.69 -9.09 -12.23
CA ALA A 236 -9.56 -9.83 -13.48
C ALA A 236 -10.48 -11.07 -13.56
N ASN A 237 -11.64 -11.00 -12.93
CA ASN A 237 -12.67 -12.05 -12.95
C ASN A 237 -13.27 -12.29 -14.35
N ASP A 238 -13.00 -11.39 -15.28
CA ASP A 238 -13.31 -11.51 -16.71
C ASP A 238 -12.39 -12.48 -17.47
N TYR A 239 -11.35 -13.02 -16.81
CA TYR A 239 -10.44 -14.05 -17.35
C TYR A 239 -10.71 -15.43 -16.73
N PRO A 240 -11.60 -16.27 -17.33
CA PRO A 240 -12.05 -17.54 -16.73
C PRO A 240 -10.95 -18.57 -16.43
N LYS A 241 -9.72 -18.36 -16.92
CA LYS A 241 -8.58 -19.26 -16.70
C LYS A 241 -7.71 -18.85 -15.50
N ARG A 242 -8.07 -17.79 -14.77
CA ARG A 242 -7.29 -17.24 -13.64
C ARG A 242 -8.07 -17.19 -12.33
N SER A 243 -9.33 -17.60 -12.35
CA SER A 243 -10.19 -17.75 -11.18
C SER A 243 -9.98 -19.10 -10.49
#